data_e00efc3a0841621d1b8fa4d097d23664
#
_entry.id   e00efc3a0841621d1b8fa4d097d23664
#
_cell.length_a   1.000
_cell.length_b   1.000
_cell.length_c   1.000
_cell.angle_alpha   90.00
_cell.angle_beta   90.00
_cell.angle_gamma   90.00
#
_symmetry.space_group_name_H-M   'P 1'
#
loop_
_entity.id
_entity.type
_entity.pdbx_description
1 polymer ?
#
loop_
_entity_poly.entity_id
_entity_poly.type
_entity_poly.pdbx_seq_one_letter_code
_entity_poly.pdbx_strand_id
1 'polypeptide(L)'
;MEAAICVVMTLSSFDVLRVLSGAAYLQVFEADRLQALARIYLGAHGAGYNVAEMFLGLGSTVFGYLWFKSRYIPRALAGWGVISSLLVATCTFTSIIFPNFQDMSFPGCYVPIAIFELTMGFWLLLKELRPSRGAV
;
A
#
# COMPACT_ATOMS: atom_id res chain seq x y z
N MET A 1 -11.27 5.43 0.93
CA MET A 1 -11.29 4.41 2.00
C MET A 1 -9.89 4.02 2.43
N GLU A 2 -8.98 3.77 1.50
CA GLU A 2 -7.57 3.45 1.73
C GLU A 2 -6.84 4.49 2.60
N ALA A 3 -6.93 5.78 2.25
CA ALA A 3 -6.31 6.86 3.02
C ALA A 3 -6.77 6.88 4.49
N ALA A 4 -8.02 6.57 4.76
CA ALA A 4 -8.53 6.50 6.14
C ALA A 4 -7.90 5.32 6.90
N ILE A 5 -7.74 4.16 6.25
CA ILE A 5 -7.09 3.00 6.84
C ILE A 5 -5.62 3.32 7.13
N CYS A 6 -4.90 3.94 6.19
CA CYS A 6 -3.51 4.36 6.38
C CYS A 6 -3.34 5.35 7.55
N VAL A 7 -4.27 6.31 7.71
CA VAL A 7 -4.25 7.24 8.86
C VAL A 7 -4.43 6.50 10.18
N VAL A 8 -5.41 5.60 10.28
CA VAL A 8 -5.64 4.81 11.49
C VAL A 8 -4.42 3.95 11.82
N MET A 9 -3.79 3.35 10.82
CA MET A 9 -2.58 2.54 11.01
C MET A 9 -1.38 3.38 11.46
N THR A 10 -1.23 4.59 10.90
CA THR A 10 -0.18 5.52 11.33
C THR A 10 -0.38 5.92 12.79
N LEU A 11 -1.61 6.23 13.20
CA LEU A 11 -1.94 6.52 14.59
C LEU A 11 -1.60 5.34 15.52
N SER A 12 -1.94 4.11 15.13
CA SER A 12 -1.59 2.91 15.90
C SER A 12 -0.07 2.74 16.06
N SER A 13 0.72 3.12 15.06
CA SER A 13 2.19 3.10 15.16
C SER A 13 2.73 4.11 16.15
N PHE A 14 2.11 5.30 16.23
CA PHE A 14 2.44 6.29 17.27
C PHE A 14 2.11 5.78 18.67
N ASP A 15 1.01 5.05 18.85
CA ASP A 15 0.66 4.45 20.13
C ASP A 15 1.70 3.41 20.58
N VAL A 16 2.22 2.61 19.67
CA VAL A 16 3.34 1.69 19.96
C VAL A 16 4.57 2.45 20.44
N LEU A 17 4.94 3.56 19.77
CA LEU A 17 6.07 4.39 20.17
C LEU A 17 5.84 5.00 21.56
N ARG A 18 4.62 5.43 21.89
CA ARG A 18 4.26 5.95 23.22
C ARG A 18 4.37 4.87 24.29
N VAL A 19 3.94 3.64 23.99
CA VAL A 19 4.08 2.50 24.91
C VAL A 19 5.55 2.17 25.15
N LEU A 20 6.38 2.18 24.10
CA LEU A 20 7.81 1.88 24.23
C LEU A 20 8.63 3.04 24.85
N SER A 21 8.18 4.29 24.71
CA SER A 21 8.88 5.46 25.28
C SER A 21 8.78 5.59 26.80
N GLY A 22 8.12 4.63 27.47
CA GLY A 22 8.09 4.58 28.94
C GLY A 22 7.33 5.76 29.57
N ALA A 23 6.20 6.17 28.96
CA ALA A 23 5.36 7.21 29.55
C ALA A 23 5.08 6.91 31.03
N ALA A 24 5.12 7.92 31.88
CA ALA A 24 5.09 7.78 33.34
C ALA A 24 3.94 6.89 33.88
N TYR A 25 2.80 6.87 33.20
CA TYR A 25 1.66 6.01 33.54
C TYR A 25 1.86 4.53 33.19
N LEU A 26 2.86 4.20 32.36
CA LEU A 26 3.18 2.82 31.96
C LEU A 26 4.25 2.18 32.86
N GLN A 27 4.93 2.96 33.72
CA GLN A 27 5.93 2.45 34.66
C GLN A 27 5.34 1.51 35.71
N VAL A 28 4.01 1.48 35.84
CA VAL A 28 3.28 0.58 36.73
C VAL A 28 3.20 -0.85 36.16
N PHE A 29 3.44 -1.01 34.85
CA PHE A 29 3.36 -2.32 34.19
C PHE A 29 4.75 -2.97 34.10
N GLU A 30 4.78 -4.28 34.34
CA GLU A 30 5.98 -5.10 34.11
C GLU A 30 6.41 -5.07 32.64
N ALA A 31 7.73 -5.07 32.40
CA ALA A 31 8.31 -4.97 31.04
C ALA A 31 7.75 -6.03 30.07
N ASP A 32 7.48 -7.24 30.56
CA ASP A 32 6.93 -8.33 29.75
C ASP A 32 5.52 -8.04 29.26
N ARG A 33 4.70 -7.36 30.06
CA ARG A 33 3.35 -6.95 29.66
C ARG A 33 3.38 -5.85 28.60
N LEU A 34 4.32 -4.92 28.71
CA LEU A 34 4.52 -3.87 27.71
C LEU A 34 4.97 -4.45 26.36
N GLN A 35 5.87 -5.43 26.40
CA GLN A 35 6.29 -6.14 25.20
C GLN A 35 5.13 -6.92 24.53
N ALA A 36 4.30 -7.59 25.33
CA ALA A 36 3.12 -8.29 24.83
C ALA A 36 2.13 -7.32 24.16
N LEU A 37 1.87 -6.16 24.77
CA LEU A 37 1.04 -5.11 24.17
C LEU A 37 1.63 -4.59 22.85
N ALA A 38 2.93 -4.29 22.82
CA ALA A 38 3.60 -3.83 21.61
C ALA A 38 3.48 -4.86 20.46
N ARG A 39 3.62 -6.16 20.76
CA ARG A 39 3.43 -7.22 19.77
C ARG A 39 1.99 -7.29 19.24
N ILE A 40 0.99 -7.09 20.09
CA ILE A 40 -0.42 -7.06 19.67
C ILE A 40 -0.67 -5.87 18.73
N TYR A 41 -0.17 -4.69 19.06
CA TYR A 41 -0.32 -3.50 18.20
C TYR A 41 0.39 -3.67 16.87
N LEU A 42 1.62 -4.22 16.85
CA LEU A 42 2.34 -4.51 15.61
C LEU A 42 1.62 -5.56 14.75
N GLY A 43 1.03 -6.59 15.38
CA GLY A 43 0.22 -7.58 14.68
C GLY A 43 -1.04 -6.97 14.07
N ALA A 44 -1.74 -6.11 14.81
CA ALA A 44 -2.91 -5.38 14.31
C ALA A 44 -2.55 -4.43 13.17
N HIS A 45 -1.38 -3.77 13.26
CA HIS A 45 -0.86 -2.94 12.17
C HIS A 45 -0.66 -3.75 10.90
N GLY A 46 0.02 -4.89 10.98
CA GLY A 46 0.26 -5.77 9.83
C GLY A 46 -1.05 -6.28 9.20
N ALA A 47 -2.02 -6.69 10.02
CA ALA A 47 -3.32 -7.12 9.53
C ALA A 47 -4.07 -5.99 8.81
N GLY A 48 -4.07 -4.77 9.38
CA GLY A 48 -4.67 -3.59 8.76
C GLY A 48 -4.00 -3.22 7.44
N TYR A 49 -2.67 -3.32 7.38
CA TYR A 49 -1.90 -3.08 6.16
C TYR A 49 -2.31 -4.04 5.04
N ASN A 50 -2.40 -5.33 5.32
CA ASN A 50 -2.83 -6.33 4.34
C ASN A 50 -4.23 -6.04 3.79
N VAL A 51 -5.17 -5.58 4.64
CA VAL A 51 -6.51 -5.18 4.20
C VAL A 51 -6.45 -3.95 3.29
N ALA A 52 -5.66 -2.93 3.65
CA ALA A 52 -5.48 -1.74 2.84
C ALA A 52 -4.89 -2.06 1.46
N GLU A 53 -3.87 -2.90 1.40
CA GLU A 53 -3.22 -3.36 0.17
C GLU A 53 -4.17 -4.15 -0.75
N MET A 54 -5.08 -4.95 -0.18
CA MET A 54 -6.10 -5.64 -0.95
C MET A 54 -7.04 -4.64 -1.66
N PHE A 55 -7.49 -3.59 -0.96
CA PHE A 55 -8.31 -2.54 -1.56
C PHE A 55 -7.52 -1.70 -2.57
N LEU A 56 -6.23 -1.43 -2.32
CA LEU A 56 -5.34 -0.78 -3.28
C LEU A 56 -5.26 -1.59 -4.57
N GLY A 57 -4.95 -2.88 -4.48
CA GLY A 57 -4.82 -3.75 -5.65
C GLY A 57 -6.10 -3.83 -6.47
N LEU A 58 -7.26 -3.97 -5.83
CA LEU A 58 -8.56 -3.98 -6.51
C LEU A 58 -8.88 -2.63 -7.14
N GLY A 59 -8.70 -1.52 -6.40
CA GLY A 59 -8.93 -0.17 -6.88
C GLY A 59 -8.02 0.17 -8.08
N SER A 60 -6.74 -0.11 -7.96
CA SER A 60 -5.76 0.11 -9.03
C SER A 60 -6.04 -0.74 -10.27
N THR A 61 -6.59 -1.94 -10.11
CA THR A 61 -7.03 -2.78 -11.23
C THR A 61 -8.16 -2.11 -12.00
N VAL A 62 -9.17 -1.57 -11.30
CA VAL A 62 -10.28 -0.85 -11.94
C VAL A 62 -9.78 0.41 -12.65
N PHE A 63 -8.91 1.20 -12.02
CA PHE A 63 -8.29 2.37 -12.64
C PHE A 63 -7.47 2.01 -13.87
N GLY A 64 -6.63 0.97 -13.78
CA GLY A 64 -5.84 0.48 -14.90
C GLY A 64 -6.71 0.05 -16.08
N TYR A 65 -7.82 -0.63 -15.81
CA TYR A 65 -8.80 -1.01 -16.82
C TYR A 65 -9.47 0.21 -17.49
N LEU A 66 -9.88 1.21 -16.70
CA LEU A 66 -10.46 2.44 -17.23
C LEU A 66 -9.48 3.20 -18.11
N TRP A 67 -8.22 3.27 -17.75
CA TRP A 67 -7.17 3.89 -18.56
C TRP A 67 -6.89 3.10 -19.83
N PHE A 68 -6.89 1.78 -19.75
CA PHE A 68 -6.77 0.93 -20.92
C PHE A 68 -7.89 1.20 -21.92
N LYS A 69 -9.13 1.36 -21.44
CA LYS A 69 -10.31 1.63 -22.26
C LYS A 69 -10.32 3.07 -22.81
N SER A 70 -9.94 4.07 -22.01
CA SER A 70 -9.98 5.49 -22.39
C SER A 70 -8.90 5.90 -23.40
N ARG A 71 -7.86 5.06 -23.61
CA ARG A 71 -6.69 5.36 -24.46
C ARG A 71 -5.93 6.64 -24.05
N TYR A 72 -6.17 7.16 -22.87
CA TYR A 72 -5.51 8.36 -22.39
C TYR A 72 -3.99 8.14 -22.18
N ILE A 73 -3.61 6.92 -21.89
CA ILE A 73 -2.26 6.45 -21.62
C ILE A 73 -1.89 5.37 -22.63
N PRO A 74 -0.60 5.17 -22.95
CA PRO A 74 -0.15 4.06 -23.78
C PRO A 74 -0.71 2.74 -23.26
N ARG A 75 -1.31 1.97 -24.16
CA ARG A 75 -1.96 0.69 -23.82
C ARG A 75 -1.00 -0.28 -23.09
N ALA A 76 0.29 -0.25 -23.45
CA ALA A 76 1.28 -1.08 -22.80
C ALA A 76 1.44 -0.72 -21.32
N LEU A 77 1.46 0.57 -20.98
CA LEU A 77 1.56 1.05 -19.59
C LEU A 77 0.30 0.74 -18.80
N ALA A 78 -0.88 0.94 -19.39
CA ALA A 78 -2.16 0.60 -18.75
C ALA A 78 -2.28 -0.92 -18.52
N GLY A 79 -1.88 -1.75 -19.49
CA GLY A 79 -1.86 -3.21 -19.35
C GLY A 79 -0.90 -3.68 -18.24
N TRP A 80 0.30 -3.07 -18.16
CA TRP A 80 1.25 -3.32 -17.08
C TRP A 80 0.63 -3.01 -15.72
N GLY A 81 -0.07 -1.87 -15.59
CA GLY A 81 -0.76 -1.47 -14.37
C GLY A 81 -1.80 -2.48 -13.92
N VAL A 82 -2.64 -3.00 -14.83
CA VAL A 82 -3.63 -4.03 -14.53
C VAL A 82 -2.97 -5.31 -14.03
N ILE A 83 -1.92 -5.78 -14.71
CA ILE A 83 -1.22 -7.01 -14.34
C ILE A 83 -0.55 -6.86 -12.97
N SER A 84 0.16 -5.75 -12.74
CA SER A 84 0.84 -5.48 -11.48
C SER A 84 -0.14 -5.37 -10.31
N SER A 85 -1.28 -4.71 -10.51
CA SER A 85 -2.32 -4.55 -9.49
C SER A 85 -2.98 -5.88 -9.13
N LEU A 86 -3.28 -6.73 -10.11
CA LEU A 86 -3.79 -8.08 -9.88
C LEU A 86 -2.77 -8.95 -9.15
N LEU A 87 -1.48 -8.81 -9.49
CA LEU A 87 -0.40 -9.52 -8.81
C LEU A 87 -0.38 -9.15 -7.32
N VAL A 88 -0.40 -7.84 -6.99
CA VAL A 88 -0.42 -7.37 -5.58
C VAL A 88 -1.65 -7.89 -4.86
N ALA A 89 -2.85 -7.75 -5.44
CA ALA A 89 -4.08 -8.24 -4.83
C ALA A 89 -4.01 -9.75 -4.53
N THR A 90 -3.49 -10.55 -5.47
CA THR A 90 -3.35 -12.00 -5.31
C THR A 90 -2.31 -12.35 -4.24
N CYS A 91 -1.16 -11.67 -4.25
CA CYS A 91 -0.10 -11.90 -3.26
C CYS A 91 -0.57 -11.52 -1.85
N THR A 92 -1.25 -10.38 -1.70
CA THR A 92 -1.79 -9.94 -0.42
C THR A 92 -2.85 -10.91 0.10
N PHE A 93 -3.76 -11.38 -0.77
CA PHE A 93 -4.76 -12.37 -0.40
C PHE A 93 -4.10 -13.69 0.05
N THR A 94 -3.07 -14.13 -0.66
CA THR A 94 -2.29 -15.33 -0.29
C THR A 94 -1.57 -15.15 1.04
N SER A 95 -1.02 -13.97 1.32
CA SER A 95 -0.33 -13.64 2.57
C SER A 95 -1.28 -13.64 3.78
N ILE A 96 -2.55 -13.26 3.58
CA ILE A 96 -3.57 -13.34 4.64
C ILE A 96 -3.85 -14.80 5.00
N ILE A 97 -3.91 -15.69 4.02
CA ILE A 97 -4.20 -17.12 4.24
C ILE A 97 -2.95 -17.86 4.77
N PHE A 98 -1.77 -17.52 4.25
CA PHE A 98 -0.50 -18.14 4.57
C PHE A 98 0.52 -17.10 5.05
N PRO A 99 0.58 -16.78 6.36
CA PRO A 99 1.46 -15.74 6.89
C PRO A 99 2.95 -15.93 6.57
N ASN A 100 3.41 -17.18 6.47
CA ASN A 100 4.80 -17.50 6.13
C ASN A 100 5.19 -17.13 4.67
N PHE A 101 4.20 -16.86 3.82
CA PHE A 101 4.42 -16.49 2.43
C PHE A 101 4.79 -15.01 2.27
N GLN A 102 4.48 -14.18 3.24
CA GLN A 102 4.68 -12.74 3.20
C GLN A 102 6.17 -12.37 3.04
N ASP A 103 7.05 -12.99 3.82
CA ASP A 103 8.50 -12.68 3.80
C ASP A 103 9.15 -13.03 2.46
N MET A 104 8.67 -14.07 1.79
CA MET A 104 9.23 -14.56 0.53
C MET A 104 8.71 -13.80 -0.69
N SER A 105 7.49 -13.27 -0.61
CA SER A 105 6.79 -12.65 -1.74
C SER A 105 6.94 -11.15 -1.81
N PHE A 106 7.33 -10.51 -0.71
CA PHE A 106 7.33 -9.06 -0.56
C PHE A 106 8.04 -8.31 -1.70
N PRO A 107 9.31 -8.59 -2.07
CA PRO A 107 9.96 -7.83 -3.15
C PRO A 107 9.37 -8.15 -4.53
N GLY A 108 9.01 -9.42 -4.79
CA GLY A 108 8.54 -9.86 -6.10
C GLY A 108 7.19 -9.28 -6.50
N CYS A 109 6.28 -9.10 -5.56
CA CYS A 109 4.93 -8.63 -5.81
C CYS A 109 4.82 -7.10 -5.87
N TYR A 110 5.62 -6.39 -5.08
CA TYR A 110 5.50 -4.93 -4.95
C TYR A 110 6.41 -4.15 -5.92
N VAL A 111 7.54 -4.70 -6.35
CA VAL A 111 8.43 -4.04 -7.32
C VAL A 111 7.72 -3.71 -8.63
N PRO A 112 6.94 -4.60 -9.27
CA PRO A 112 6.25 -4.28 -10.52
C PRO A 112 5.26 -3.12 -10.40
N ILE A 113 4.50 -3.03 -9.29
CA ILE A 113 3.56 -1.94 -9.10
C ILE A 113 4.27 -0.63 -8.79
N ALA A 114 5.34 -0.63 -8.01
CA ALA A 114 6.14 0.56 -7.73
C ALA A 114 6.75 1.15 -9.01
N ILE A 115 7.28 0.31 -9.90
CA ILE A 115 7.79 0.74 -11.21
C ILE A 115 6.65 1.33 -12.04
N PHE A 116 5.47 0.72 -12.04
CA PHE A 116 4.29 1.23 -12.74
C PHE A 116 3.88 2.60 -12.22
N GLU A 117 3.77 2.79 -10.91
CA GLU A 117 3.36 4.06 -10.29
C GLU A 117 4.35 5.18 -10.60
N LEU A 118 5.65 4.93 -10.48
CA LEU A 118 6.69 5.89 -10.83
C LEU A 118 6.63 6.26 -12.31
N THR A 119 6.55 5.28 -13.21
CA THR A 119 6.49 5.50 -14.66
C THR A 119 5.23 6.28 -15.03
N MET A 120 4.11 5.97 -14.39
CA MET A 120 2.84 6.64 -14.57
C MET A 120 2.89 8.08 -14.09
N GLY A 121 3.46 8.32 -12.91
CA GLY A 121 3.66 9.67 -12.37
C GLY A 121 4.50 10.54 -13.31
N PHE A 122 5.63 10.03 -13.77
CA PHE A 122 6.47 10.72 -14.75
C PHE A 122 5.76 10.96 -16.08
N TRP A 123 5.01 10.00 -16.58
CA TRP A 123 4.24 10.14 -17.81
C TRP A 123 3.21 11.27 -17.71
N LEU A 124 2.47 11.34 -16.60
CA LEU A 124 1.45 12.37 -16.40
C LEU A 124 2.09 13.75 -16.28
N LEU A 125 3.19 13.89 -15.54
CA LEU A 125 3.93 15.14 -15.42
C LEU A 125 4.43 15.63 -16.79
N LEU A 126 5.06 14.77 -17.57
CA LEU A 126 5.58 15.12 -18.89
C LEU A 126 4.47 15.45 -19.88
N LYS A 127 3.30 14.85 -19.76
CA LYS A 127 2.16 15.10 -20.62
C LYS A 127 1.51 16.46 -20.34
N GLU A 128 1.40 16.86 -19.06
CA GLU A 128 0.88 18.16 -18.66
C GLU A 128 1.83 19.31 -19.02
N LEU A 129 3.14 19.07 -18.98
CA LEU A 129 4.16 20.05 -19.36
C LEU A 129 4.24 20.30 -20.87
N ARG A 130 3.55 19.51 -21.72
CA ARG A 130 3.42 19.82 -23.15
C ARG A 130 2.28 20.83 -23.33
N PRO A 131 2.56 22.13 -23.54
CA PRO A 131 1.51 23.09 -23.83
C PRO A 131 0.76 22.61 -25.07
N SER A 132 -0.58 22.65 -25.02
CA SER A 132 -1.41 22.34 -26.17
C SER A 132 -1.06 23.33 -27.29
N ARG A 133 -0.21 22.93 -28.22
CA ARG A 133 -0.01 23.64 -29.49
C ARG A 133 -1.31 23.49 -30.27
N GLY A 134 -2.21 24.47 -30.11
CA GLY A 134 -3.43 24.47 -30.92
C GLY A 134 -4.63 25.14 -30.26
N ALA A 135 -4.44 26.31 -29.64
CA ALA A 135 -5.52 27.24 -29.37
C ALA A 135 -5.09 28.61 -29.94
N VAL A 136 -5.18 28.74 -31.24
CA VAL A 136 -5.30 30.02 -31.98
C VAL A 136 -6.47 29.82 -32.92
#